data_1b444aecbbb28a6dff4292e51730cb2b
#
_entry.id   1b444aecbbb28a6dff4292e51730cb2b
#
_cell.length_a   1.000
_cell.length_b   1.000
_cell.length_c   1.000
_cell.angle_alpha   90.00
_cell.angle_beta   90.00
_cell.angle_gamma   90.00
#
_symmetry.space_group_name_H-M   'P 1'
#
loop_
_entity.id
_entity.type
_entity.pdbx_description
1 polymer ?
#
loop_
_entity_poly.entity_id
_entity_poly.type
_entity_poly.pdbx_seq_one_letter_code
_entity_poly.pdbx_strand_id
1 'polypeptide(L)'
;MDSTCVNPKDLKDFEDKLNDDISGKKIAIIGNFLKDEMQQEVRVAITNSIKALEKKGAILEEIEFPYGKEAISVYHIISAAEASSNLSRYDGVRYGQRVENPKNMDELFKKTRTLGFGREAKRRIMLGTYVLSAGYYDAYYKKALKVRQIIIEKMNEIFAKYDAILMPVTIKTAPKKGYIEQNQEETFYSDIYTCLANITGIPAISVPVSKDNENMPIGIQLLCNRYEDDKLLNIANILFKEMN
;
A
#
# COMPACT_ATOMS: atom_id res chain seq x y z
N MET A 1 10.23 -19.30 12.50
CA MET A 1 9.72 -18.65 11.29
C MET A 1 8.24 -18.35 11.49
N ASP A 2 7.79 -17.18 11.08
CA ASP A 2 6.39 -16.80 11.08
C ASP A 2 5.64 -17.59 10.00
N SER A 3 4.36 -17.89 10.24
CA SER A 3 3.52 -18.64 9.28
C SER A 3 3.29 -17.90 7.94
N THR A 4 3.58 -16.60 7.90
CA THR A 4 3.51 -15.77 6.70
C THR A 4 4.82 -15.68 5.93
N CYS A 5 5.93 -16.17 6.51
CA CYS A 5 7.24 -16.18 5.85
C CYS A 5 7.32 -17.28 4.82
N VAL A 6 7.84 -16.94 3.64
CA VAL A 6 8.27 -17.91 2.64
C VAL A 6 9.77 -18.11 2.81
N ASN A 7 10.22 -19.37 2.84
CA ASN A 7 11.65 -19.68 2.79
C ASN A 7 12.17 -19.39 1.38
N PRO A 8 12.95 -18.36 1.16
CA PRO A 8 13.63 -18.21 -0.11
C PRO A 8 14.65 -19.35 -0.22
N LYS A 9 14.60 -20.11 -1.31
CA LYS A 9 15.56 -21.19 -1.56
C LYS A 9 16.97 -20.64 -1.71
N ASP A 10 17.11 -19.40 -2.16
CA ASP A 10 18.37 -18.68 -2.30
C ASP A 10 18.19 -17.24 -1.80
N LEU A 11 18.86 -16.88 -0.72
CA LEU A 11 18.98 -15.49 -0.30
C LEU A 11 19.92 -14.79 -1.29
N LYS A 12 19.37 -13.84 -2.06
CA LYS A 12 20.15 -13.02 -2.98
C LYS A 12 20.80 -11.88 -2.20
N ASP A 13 22.03 -11.54 -2.55
CA ASP A 13 22.58 -10.26 -2.14
C ASP A 13 21.99 -9.18 -3.06
N PHE A 14 21.21 -8.29 -2.47
CA PHE A 14 20.56 -7.22 -3.22
C PHE A 14 21.53 -6.13 -3.65
N GLU A 15 22.67 -5.95 -2.94
CA GLU A 15 23.65 -4.93 -3.23
C GLU A 15 24.38 -5.19 -4.56
N ASP A 16 24.64 -6.45 -4.88
CA ASP A 16 25.34 -6.85 -6.10
C ASP A 16 24.62 -6.39 -7.38
N LYS A 17 23.32 -6.15 -7.31
CA LYS A 17 22.48 -5.81 -8.47
C LYS A 17 22.05 -4.35 -8.55
N LEU A 18 22.43 -3.51 -7.60
CA LEU A 18 21.97 -2.12 -7.51
C LEU A 18 22.40 -1.20 -8.65
N ASN A 19 23.26 -1.61 -9.55
CA ASN A 19 23.73 -0.82 -10.68
C ASN A 19 23.63 -1.56 -12.01
N ASP A 20 22.82 -2.62 -12.07
CA ASP A 20 22.57 -3.35 -13.30
C ASP A 20 21.90 -2.44 -14.34
N ASP A 21 22.24 -2.62 -15.60
CA ASP A 21 21.62 -1.89 -16.71
C ASP A 21 20.11 -2.20 -16.79
N ILE A 22 19.30 -1.15 -16.97
CA ILE A 22 17.85 -1.25 -17.18
C ILE A 22 17.44 -1.05 -18.64
N SER A 23 18.41 -0.99 -19.56
CA SER A 23 18.13 -0.85 -21.00
C SER A 23 17.22 -1.98 -21.48
N GLY A 24 16.16 -1.62 -22.20
CA GLY A 24 15.15 -2.57 -22.70
C GLY A 24 14.15 -3.06 -21.65
N LYS A 25 14.29 -2.72 -20.36
CA LYS A 25 13.30 -3.03 -19.33
C LYS A 25 11.99 -2.30 -19.63
N LYS A 26 10.88 -3.03 -19.57
CA LYS A 26 9.56 -2.49 -19.82
C LYS A 26 8.91 -2.07 -18.50
N ILE A 27 8.51 -0.80 -18.40
CA ILE A 27 7.87 -0.25 -17.21
C ILE A 27 6.48 0.26 -17.58
N ALA A 28 5.46 -0.28 -16.94
CA ALA A 28 4.08 0.16 -17.13
C ALA A 28 3.78 1.43 -16.31
N ILE A 29 3.02 2.35 -16.88
CA ILE A 29 2.45 3.51 -16.18
C ILE A 29 0.94 3.31 -16.13
N ILE A 30 0.34 3.32 -14.93
CA ILE A 30 -1.11 3.20 -14.83
C ILE A 30 -1.75 4.57 -15.10
N GLY A 31 -2.13 4.82 -16.36
CA GLY A 31 -2.62 6.11 -16.86
C GLY A 31 -3.90 6.58 -16.17
N ASN A 32 -4.86 5.69 -15.94
CA ASN A 32 -6.09 6.04 -15.25
C ASN A 32 -5.93 6.33 -13.73
N PHE A 33 -4.70 6.24 -13.20
CA PHE A 33 -4.32 6.74 -11.88
C PHE A 33 -3.73 8.15 -11.93
N LEU A 34 -3.43 8.68 -13.12
CA LEU A 34 -2.95 10.05 -13.33
C LEU A 34 -4.15 11.01 -13.44
N LYS A 35 -4.85 11.24 -12.32
CA LYS A 35 -6.09 12.00 -12.28
C LYS A 35 -5.88 13.52 -12.46
N ASP A 36 -6.91 14.21 -12.94
CA ASP A 36 -6.89 15.67 -13.13
C ASP A 36 -6.73 16.46 -11.82
N GLU A 37 -7.21 15.91 -10.70
CA GLU A 37 -7.08 16.50 -9.35
C GLU A 37 -5.68 16.43 -8.76
N MET A 38 -4.72 15.81 -9.48
CA MET A 38 -3.34 15.69 -9.03
C MET A 38 -2.66 17.05 -8.98
N GLN A 39 -1.96 17.33 -7.88
CA GLN A 39 -1.14 18.52 -7.70
C GLN A 39 -0.12 18.63 -8.84
N GLN A 40 0.07 19.85 -9.37
CA GLN A 40 0.90 20.07 -10.56
C GLN A 40 2.35 19.62 -10.35
N GLU A 41 2.91 19.84 -9.17
CA GLU A 41 4.29 19.43 -8.86
C GLU A 41 4.44 17.90 -8.83
N VAL A 42 3.42 17.16 -8.39
CA VAL A 42 3.40 15.68 -8.45
C VAL A 42 3.35 15.21 -9.89
N ARG A 43 2.53 15.86 -10.75
CA ARG A 43 2.46 15.55 -12.18
C ARG A 43 3.80 15.80 -12.89
N VAL A 44 4.45 16.90 -12.58
CA VAL A 44 5.80 17.22 -13.11
C VAL A 44 6.82 16.18 -12.65
N ALA A 45 6.77 15.78 -11.37
CA ALA A 45 7.66 14.76 -10.82
C ALA A 45 7.53 13.41 -11.53
N ILE A 46 6.29 12.96 -11.82
CA ILE A 46 6.04 11.74 -12.59
C ILE A 46 6.64 11.86 -14.00
N THR A 47 6.35 12.97 -14.70
CA THR A 47 6.86 13.19 -16.06
C THR A 47 8.38 13.19 -16.11
N ASN A 48 9.03 13.82 -15.13
CA ASN A 48 10.50 13.84 -15.05
C ASN A 48 11.06 12.44 -14.71
N SER A 49 10.41 11.68 -13.85
CA SER A 49 10.80 10.31 -13.52
C SER A 49 10.72 9.38 -14.74
N ILE A 50 9.66 9.53 -15.56
CA ILE A 50 9.51 8.82 -16.83
C ILE A 50 10.71 9.12 -17.74
N LYS A 51 11.00 10.41 -17.99
CA LYS A 51 12.13 10.84 -18.83
C LYS A 51 13.48 10.35 -18.30
N ALA A 52 13.66 10.33 -16.98
CA ALA A 52 14.89 9.85 -16.35
C ALA A 52 15.12 8.35 -16.63
N LEU A 53 14.08 7.53 -16.50
CA LEU A 53 14.17 6.10 -16.81
C LEU A 53 14.33 5.83 -18.30
N GLU A 54 13.65 6.57 -19.18
CA GLU A 54 13.82 6.49 -20.64
C GLU A 54 15.26 6.83 -21.06
N LYS A 55 15.85 7.86 -20.46
CA LYS A 55 17.26 8.23 -20.68
C LYS A 55 18.23 7.10 -20.33
N LYS A 56 17.85 6.22 -19.40
CA LYS A 56 18.60 5.01 -19.03
C LYS A 56 18.23 3.79 -19.89
N GLY A 57 17.47 3.97 -20.96
CA GLY A 57 17.13 2.93 -21.91
C GLY A 57 15.92 2.08 -21.55
N ALA A 58 15.20 2.39 -20.47
CA ALA A 58 13.94 1.71 -20.16
C ALA A 58 12.85 2.12 -21.17
N ILE A 59 11.91 1.20 -21.42
CA ILE A 59 10.76 1.41 -22.30
C ILE A 59 9.53 1.62 -21.40
N LEU A 60 8.94 2.82 -21.45
CA LEU A 60 7.77 3.14 -20.66
C LEU A 60 6.51 3.11 -21.52
N GLU A 61 5.48 2.41 -21.06
CA GLU A 61 4.21 2.26 -21.76
C GLU A 61 3.05 2.58 -20.82
N GLU A 62 2.11 3.39 -21.27
CA GLU A 62 0.89 3.68 -20.52
C GLU A 62 -0.12 2.55 -20.69
N ILE A 63 -0.70 2.10 -19.57
CA ILE A 63 -1.71 1.05 -19.52
C ILE A 63 -2.90 1.48 -18.65
N GLU A 64 -4.02 0.79 -18.79
CA GLU A 64 -5.18 0.95 -17.90
C GLU A 64 -5.26 -0.20 -16.89
N PHE A 65 -5.59 0.16 -15.64
CA PHE A 65 -5.89 -0.78 -14.57
C PHE A 65 -7.34 -0.59 -14.09
N PRO A 66 -8.26 -1.51 -14.41
CA PRO A 66 -9.69 -1.27 -14.24
C PRO A 66 -10.21 -1.39 -12.81
N TYR A 67 -9.42 -1.93 -11.86
CA TYR A 67 -9.88 -2.30 -10.51
C TYR A 67 -9.41 -1.37 -9.40
N GLY A 68 -9.09 -0.12 -9.69
CA GLY A 68 -8.57 0.81 -8.68
C GLY A 68 -9.55 1.10 -7.54
N LYS A 69 -10.83 1.31 -7.86
CA LYS A 69 -11.89 1.58 -6.86
C LYS A 69 -12.19 0.32 -6.03
N GLU A 70 -12.23 -0.82 -6.68
CA GLU A 70 -12.44 -2.12 -6.04
C GLU A 70 -11.31 -2.46 -5.09
N ALA A 71 -10.07 -2.13 -5.46
CA ALA A 71 -8.88 -2.37 -4.64
C ALA A 71 -8.98 -1.70 -3.26
N ILE A 72 -9.44 -0.44 -3.19
CA ILE A 72 -9.67 0.26 -1.92
C ILE A 72 -10.70 -0.48 -1.07
N SER A 73 -11.85 -0.81 -1.68
CA SER A 73 -12.94 -1.49 -0.95
C SER A 73 -12.49 -2.84 -0.40
N VAL A 74 -11.77 -3.61 -1.21
CA VAL A 74 -11.18 -4.90 -0.82
C VAL A 74 -10.18 -4.72 0.33
N TYR A 75 -9.28 -3.75 0.22
CA TYR A 75 -8.31 -3.43 1.26
C TYR A 75 -8.99 -3.13 2.61
N HIS A 76 -9.96 -2.24 2.62
CA HIS A 76 -10.64 -1.85 3.87
C HIS A 76 -11.42 -2.99 4.51
N ILE A 77 -12.07 -3.84 3.72
CA ILE A 77 -12.82 -5.00 4.25
C ILE A 77 -11.85 -6.02 4.85
N ILE A 78 -10.82 -6.43 4.10
CA ILE A 78 -9.89 -7.47 4.54
C ILE A 78 -9.05 -6.97 5.71
N SER A 79 -8.47 -5.76 5.63
CA SER A 79 -7.64 -5.21 6.70
C SER A 79 -8.41 -4.99 8.00
N ALA A 80 -9.70 -4.58 7.92
CA ALA A 80 -10.55 -4.46 9.10
C ALA A 80 -10.87 -5.82 9.71
N ALA A 81 -11.17 -6.84 8.90
CA ALA A 81 -11.42 -8.21 9.34
C ALA A 81 -10.19 -8.79 10.08
N GLU A 82 -9.00 -8.64 9.50
CA GLU A 82 -7.74 -9.06 10.13
C GLU A 82 -7.43 -8.26 11.40
N ALA A 83 -7.60 -6.95 11.38
CA ALA A 83 -7.41 -6.10 12.55
C ALA A 83 -8.33 -6.50 13.70
N SER A 84 -9.61 -6.76 13.44
CA SER A 84 -10.56 -7.22 14.44
C SER A 84 -10.11 -8.53 15.10
N SER A 85 -9.68 -9.50 14.29
CA SER A 85 -9.19 -10.79 14.77
C SER A 85 -7.86 -10.65 15.53
N ASN A 86 -6.87 -9.99 14.95
CA ASN A 86 -5.52 -9.87 15.51
C ASN A 86 -5.47 -9.02 16.77
N LEU A 87 -6.25 -7.93 16.85
CA LEU A 87 -6.30 -7.05 18.01
C LEU A 87 -7.15 -7.60 19.15
N SER A 88 -7.87 -8.71 18.96
CA SER A 88 -8.64 -9.37 20.04
C SER A 88 -7.76 -9.84 21.19
N ARG A 89 -6.48 -10.15 20.92
CA ARG A 89 -5.51 -10.61 21.94
C ARG A 89 -5.08 -9.55 22.95
N TYR A 90 -5.29 -8.26 22.64
CA TYR A 90 -4.97 -7.16 23.54
C TYR A 90 -6.13 -6.91 24.52
N ASP A 91 -6.21 -7.75 25.52
CA ASP A 91 -7.31 -7.83 26.49
C ASP A 91 -6.94 -7.30 27.88
N GLY A 92 -5.65 -6.94 28.09
CA GLY A 92 -5.12 -6.50 29.39
C GLY A 92 -4.80 -7.64 30.37
N VAL A 93 -4.92 -8.90 29.91
CA VAL A 93 -4.52 -10.08 30.69
C VAL A 93 -3.17 -10.62 30.22
N ARG A 94 -3.07 -10.95 28.94
CA ARG A 94 -1.86 -11.54 28.33
C ARG A 94 -0.96 -10.51 27.67
N TYR A 95 -1.54 -9.47 27.06
CA TYR A 95 -0.82 -8.48 26.29
C TYR A 95 -1.35 -7.07 26.51
N GLY A 96 -0.48 -6.10 26.29
CA GLY A 96 -0.80 -4.68 26.26
C GLY A 96 -0.98 -4.05 27.64
N GLN A 97 -1.44 -2.81 27.63
CA GLN A 97 -1.71 -2.04 28.82
C GLN A 97 -2.93 -2.64 29.55
N ARG A 98 -2.88 -2.64 30.88
CA ARG A 98 -3.96 -3.10 31.75
C ARG A 98 -4.50 -1.93 32.59
N VAL A 99 -5.82 -1.83 32.71
CA VAL A 99 -6.45 -0.88 33.62
C VAL A 99 -6.25 -1.32 35.06
N GLU A 100 -6.03 -0.36 35.95
CA GLU A 100 -5.89 -0.61 37.39
C GLU A 100 -7.25 -0.81 38.07
N ASN A 101 -7.27 -1.69 39.10
CA ASN A 101 -8.41 -1.95 40.00
C ASN A 101 -9.76 -2.18 39.31
N PRO A 102 -9.87 -3.08 38.32
CA PRO A 102 -11.16 -3.43 37.72
C PRO A 102 -12.01 -4.22 38.73
N LYS A 103 -13.33 -3.98 38.80
CA LYS A 103 -14.25 -4.68 39.69
C LYS A 103 -14.47 -6.16 39.31
N ASN A 104 -14.35 -6.46 38.02
CA ASN A 104 -14.50 -7.79 37.44
C ASN A 104 -13.82 -7.89 36.08
N MET A 105 -13.83 -9.09 35.48
CA MET A 105 -13.18 -9.35 34.17
C MET A 105 -13.84 -8.57 33.03
N ASP A 106 -15.17 -8.40 33.05
CA ASP A 106 -15.88 -7.63 32.02
C ASP A 106 -15.45 -6.15 32.03
N GLU A 107 -15.34 -5.57 33.22
CA GLU A 107 -14.83 -4.20 33.37
C GLU A 107 -13.37 -4.08 32.98
N LEU A 108 -12.54 -5.07 33.30
CA LEU A 108 -11.14 -5.13 32.89
C LEU A 108 -11.03 -5.03 31.35
N PHE A 109 -11.73 -5.92 30.64
CA PHE A 109 -11.68 -5.92 29.17
C PHE A 109 -12.22 -4.63 28.56
N LYS A 110 -13.39 -4.19 28.98
CA LYS A 110 -14.03 -2.98 28.46
C LYS A 110 -13.17 -1.74 28.69
N LYS A 111 -12.72 -1.50 29.90
CA LYS A 111 -11.91 -0.31 30.23
C LYS A 111 -10.54 -0.34 29.57
N THR A 112 -9.84 -1.48 29.63
CA THR A 112 -8.52 -1.64 29.01
C THR A 112 -8.58 -1.34 27.52
N ARG A 113 -9.52 -1.95 26.80
CA ARG A 113 -9.66 -1.75 25.35
C ARG A 113 -10.17 -0.35 25.01
N THR A 114 -11.03 0.22 25.84
CA THR A 114 -11.52 1.60 25.64
C THR A 114 -10.41 2.62 25.78
N LEU A 115 -9.52 2.47 26.74
CA LEU A 115 -8.41 3.38 26.99
C LEU A 115 -7.22 3.12 26.03
N GLY A 116 -6.94 1.84 25.75
CA GLY A 116 -5.76 1.46 24.98
C GLY A 116 -5.90 1.65 23.46
N PHE A 117 -7.09 1.55 22.89
CA PHE A 117 -7.30 1.73 21.46
C PHE A 117 -7.75 3.14 21.09
N GLY A 118 -7.06 3.77 20.15
CA GLY A 118 -7.47 5.01 19.55
C GLY A 118 -8.75 4.86 18.70
N ARG A 119 -9.29 5.99 18.24
CA ARG A 119 -10.56 6.06 17.48
C ARG A 119 -10.54 5.17 16.23
N GLU A 120 -9.48 5.25 15.42
CA GLU A 120 -9.36 4.52 14.16
C GLU A 120 -9.25 3.00 14.39
N ALA A 121 -8.46 2.57 15.37
CA ALA A 121 -8.37 1.15 15.72
C ALA A 121 -9.74 0.59 16.14
N LYS A 122 -10.49 1.32 16.95
CA LYS A 122 -11.86 0.94 17.34
C LYS A 122 -12.78 0.85 16.13
N ARG A 123 -12.72 1.81 15.21
CA ARG A 123 -13.51 1.80 13.98
C ARG A 123 -13.22 0.55 13.14
N ARG A 124 -11.94 0.19 12.96
CA ARG A 124 -11.52 -1.02 12.22
C ARG A 124 -11.96 -2.30 12.93
N ILE A 125 -11.86 -2.36 14.26
CA ILE A 125 -12.32 -3.52 15.03
C ILE A 125 -13.84 -3.70 14.86
N MET A 126 -14.62 -2.63 14.96
CA MET A 126 -16.07 -2.69 14.77
C MET A 126 -16.46 -3.12 13.36
N LEU A 127 -15.84 -2.51 12.34
CA LEU A 127 -16.08 -2.88 10.94
C LEU A 127 -15.68 -4.35 10.68
N GLY A 128 -14.52 -4.79 11.18
CA GLY A 128 -14.06 -6.16 11.03
C GLY A 128 -15.00 -7.17 11.70
N THR A 129 -15.47 -6.87 12.93
CA THR A 129 -16.45 -7.70 13.61
C THR A 129 -17.76 -7.80 12.82
N TYR A 130 -18.21 -6.70 12.22
CA TYR A 130 -19.41 -6.68 11.37
C TYR A 130 -19.25 -7.55 10.13
N VAL A 131 -18.19 -7.37 9.36
CA VAL A 131 -17.98 -8.11 8.10
C VAL A 131 -17.66 -9.59 8.31
N LEU A 132 -17.22 -9.99 9.51
CA LEU A 132 -17.00 -11.39 9.90
C LEU A 132 -18.23 -12.05 10.55
N SER A 133 -19.28 -11.30 10.84
CA SER A 133 -20.48 -11.86 11.47
C SER A 133 -21.27 -12.77 10.50
N ALA A 134 -22.02 -13.73 11.06
CA ALA A 134 -22.67 -14.81 10.31
C ALA A 134 -23.58 -14.33 9.15
N GLY A 135 -24.27 -13.20 9.28
CA GLY A 135 -25.14 -12.67 8.22
C GLY A 135 -24.39 -11.92 7.09
N TYR A 136 -23.14 -11.52 7.31
CA TYR A 136 -22.41 -10.61 6.42
C TYR A 136 -21.11 -11.21 5.85
N TYR A 137 -20.65 -12.31 6.42
CA TYR A 137 -19.40 -12.96 6.04
C TYR A 137 -19.33 -13.29 4.55
N ASP A 138 -20.37 -13.91 4.00
CA ASP A 138 -20.43 -14.29 2.59
C ASP A 138 -20.57 -13.06 1.66
N ALA A 139 -21.39 -12.10 2.08
CA ALA A 139 -21.70 -10.91 1.31
C ALA A 139 -20.53 -9.92 1.20
N TYR A 140 -19.70 -9.81 2.24
CA TYR A 140 -18.60 -8.86 2.31
C TYR A 140 -17.24 -9.53 2.28
N TYR A 141 -16.88 -10.33 3.29
CA TYR A 141 -15.53 -10.86 3.42
C TYR A 141 -15.16 -11.84 2.32
N LYS A 142 -15.99 -12.87 2.07
CA LYS A 142 -15.74 -13.82 0.97
C LYS A 142 -15.77 -13.14 -0.39
N LYS A 143 -16.66 -12.16 -0.60
CA LYS A 143 -16.69 -11.39 -1.85
C LYS A 143 -15.41 -10.59 -2.02
N ALA A 144 -14.92 -9.92 -0.98
CA ALA A 144 -13.65 -9.20 -1.03
C ALA A 144 -12.47 -10.12 -1.38
N LEU A 145 -12.41 -11.34 -0.81
CA LEU A 145 -11.38 -12.31 -1.16
C LEU A 145 -11.44 -12.74 -2.65
N LYS A 146 -12.65 -12.92 -3.22
CA LYS A 146 -12.81 -13.24 -4.64
C LYS A 146 -12.36 -12.09 -5.54
N VAL A 147 -12.73 -10.84 -5.20
CA VAL A 147 -12.28 -9.66 -5.96
C VAL A 147 -10.78 -9.46 -5.82
N ARG A 148 -10.21 -9.70 -4.63
CA ARG A 148 -8.75 -9.71 -4.43
C ARG A 148 -8.06 -10.67 -5.41
N GLN A 149 -8.60 -11.88 -5.58
CA GLN A 149 -8.03 -12.86 -6.49
C GLN A 149 -8.04 -12.37 -7.95
N ILE A 150 -9.12 -11.74 -8.40
CA ILE A 150 -9.23 -11.13 -9.75
C ILE A 150 -8.16 -10.03 -9.91
N ILE A 151 -7.95 -9.20 -8.89
CA ILE A 151 -6.92 -8.16 -8.90
C ILE A 151 -5.52 -8.77 -9.00
N ILE A 152 -5.24 -9.84 -8.25
CA ILE A 152 -3.96 -10.56 -8.32
C ILE A 152 -3.72 -11.13 -9.72
N GLU A 153 -4.72 -11.75 -10.33
CA GLU A 153 -4.64 -12.30 -11.68
C GLU A 153 -4.34 -11.20 -12.70
N LYS A 154 -5.02 -10.05 -12.58
CA LYS A 154 -4.75 -8.89 -13.44
C LYS A 154 -3.34 -8.32 -13.28
N MET A 155 -2.82 -8.25 -12.05
CA MET A 155 -1.44 -7.84 -11.81
C MET A 155 -0.44 -8.84 -12.41
N ASN A 156 -0.70 -10.14 -12.31
CA ASN A 156 0.14 -11.17 -12.94
C ASN A 156 0.16 -11.04 -14.47
N GLU A 157 -0.99 -10.70 -15.11
CA GLU A 157 -1.04 -10.41 -16.56
C GLU A 157 -0.17 -9.21 -16.95
N ILE A 158 -0.12 -8.18 -16.11
CA ILE A 158 0.73 -7.01 -16.33
C ILE A 158 2.20 -7.40 -16.17
N PHE A 159 2.57 -8.07 -15.09
CA PHE A 159 3.95 -8.48 -14.86
C PHE A 159 4.46 -9.59 -15.81
N ALA A 160 3.57 -10.26 -16.54
CA ALA A 160 3.98 -11.14 -17.65
C ALA A 160 4.55 -10.34 -18.86
N LYS A 161 4.27 -9.03 -18.94
CA LYS A 161 4.67 -8.16 -20.05
C LYS A 161 5.65 -7.06 -19.63
N TYR A 162 5.60 -6.64 -18.36
CA TYR A 162 6.35 -5.52 -17.81
C TYR A 162 7.20 -5.94 -16.63
N ASP A 163 8.40 -5.37 -16.55
CA ASP A 163 9.34 -5.64 -15.43
C ASP A 163 8.95 -4.89 -14.17
N ALA A 164 8.33 -3.72 -14.30
CA ALA A 164 7.90 -2.89 -13.17
C ALA A 164 6.66 -2.06 -13.54
N ILE A 165 6.03 -1.49 -12.52
CA ILE A 165 4.98 -0.48 -12.65
C ILE A 165 5.47 0.80 -11.98
N LEU A 166 5.29 1.95 -12.63
CA LEU A 166 5.54 3.27 -12.08
C LEU A 166 4.20 3.98 -11.87
N MET A 167 3.99 4.55 -10.70
CA MET A 167 2.78 5.29 -10.35
C MET A 167 3.06 6.32 -9.24
N PRO A 168 2.18 7.30 -9.01
CA PRO A 168 2.30 8.21 -7.86
C PRO A 168 2.14 7.44 -6.54
N VAL A 169 2.76 7.92 -5.47
CA VAL A 169 2.45 7.45 -4.11
C VAL A 169 1.15 8.07 -3.63
N THR A 170 0.97 9.38 -3.88
CA THR A 170 -0.22 10.17 -3.57
C THR A 170 -0.41 11.24 -4.64
N ILE A 171 -1.60 11.80 -4.75
CA ILE A 171 -1.88 12.88 -5.71
C ILE A 171 -1.48 14.27 -5.21
N LYS A 172 -1.16 14.41 -3.94
CA LYS A 172 -0.75 15.66 -3.28
C LYS A 172 0.39 15.38 -2.31
N THR A 173 1.14 16.41 -1.94
CA THR A 173 2.10 16.36 -0.84
C THR A 173 1.40 16.17 0.51
N ALA A 174 2.18 15.95 1.58
CA ALA A 174 1.63 15.68 2.91
C ALA A 174 0.65 16.78 3.37
N PRO A 175 -0.52 16.43 3.89
CA PRO A 175 -1.53 17.38 4.33
C PRO A 175 -1.07 18.10 5.60
N LYS A 176 -1.60 19.31 5.84
CA LYS A 176 -1.37 20.06 7.09
C LYS A 176 -1.99 19.30 8.28
N LYS A 177 -1.40 19.50 9.47
CA LYS A 177 -1.93 18.90 10.70
C LYS A 177 -3.40 19.27 10.92
N GLY A 178 -4.23 18.30 11.26
CA GLY A 178 -5.67 18.49 11.47
C GLY A 178 -6.54 18.37 10.20
N TYR A 179 -5.92 18.31 9.02
CA TYR A 179 -6.66 18.18 7.75
C TYR A 179 -7.41 16.85 7.63
N ILE A 180 -6.76 15.75 8.01
CA ILE A 180 -7.29 14.38 7.88
C ILE A 180 -8.56 14.19 8.72
N GLU A 181 -8.61 14.76 9.92
CA GLU A 181 -9.76 14.70 10.81
C GLU A 181 -11.00 15.37 10.23
N GLN A 182 -10.82 16.38 9.39
CA GLN A 182 -11.88 17.16 8.77
C GLN A 182 -12.29 16.61 7.39
N ASN A 183 -11.41 15.86 6.70
CA ASN A 183 -11.57 15.41 5.32
C ASN A 183 -11.40 13.89 5.19
N GLN A 184 -12.16 13.12 5.95
CA GLN A 184 -12.02 11.66 6.04
C GLN A 184 -12.28 10.93 4.72
N GLU A 185 -13.22 11.41 3.88
CA GLU A 185 -13.53 10.79 2.59
C GLU A 185 -12.38 10.96 1.59
N GLU A 186 -11.78 12.15 1.50
CA GLU A 186 -10.63 12.38 0.63
C GLU A 186 -9.44 11.51 1.05
N THR A 187 -9.21 11.39 2.34
CA THR A 187 -8.17 10.53 2.90
C THR A 187 -8.41 9.06 2.58
N PHE A 188 -9.66 8.61 2.64
CA PHE A 188 -10.04 7.24 2.27
C PHE A 188 -9.65 6.91 0.82
N TYR A 189 -9.91 7.83 -0.12
CA TYR A 189 -9.58 7.63 -1.53
C TYR A 189 -8.09 7.85 -1.85
N SER A 190 -7.33 8.48 -0.99
CA SER A 190 -5.88 8.65 -1.20
C SER A 190 -5.10 7.34 -1.14
N ASP A 191 -5.63 6.32 -0.44
CA ASP A 191 -5.01 5.01 -0.31
C ASP A 191 -5.04 4.16 -1.60
N ILE A 192 -5.73 4.62 -2.67
CA ILE A 192 -5.85 3.90 -3.94
C ILE A 192 -4.49 3.52 -4.53
N TYR A 193 -3.50 4.38 -4.33
CA TYR A 193 -2.16 4.21 -4.90
C TYR A 193 -1.30 3.21 -4.13
N THR A 194 -1.56 3.02 -2.84
CA THR A 194 -0.72 2.19 -1.97
C THR A 194 -1.35 0.84 -1.62
N CYS A 195 -2.68 0.73 -1.65
CA CYS A 195 -3.37 -0.51 -1.27
C CYS A 195 -3.13 -1.68 -2.25
N LEU A 196 -2.79 -1.41 -3.52
CA LEU A 196 -2.52 -2.47 -4.51
C LEU A 196 -1.41 -3.41 -4.07
N ALA A 197 -0.28 -2.88 -3.61
CA ALA A 197 0.83 -3.69 -3.11
C ALA A 197 0.40 -4.58 -1.94
N ASN A 198 -0.40 -4.04 -1.01
CA ASN A 198 -0.86 -4.75 0.18
C ASN A 198 -1.78 -5.92 -0.16
N ILE A 199 -2.78 -5.70 -1.01
CA ILE A 199 -3.77 -6.74 -1.35
C ILE A 199 -3.22 -7.80 -2.29
N THR A 200 -2.22 -7.48 -3.11
CA THR A 200 -1.59 -8.41 -4.06
C THR A 200 -0.35 -9.10 -3.50
N GLY A 201 0.26 -8.51 -2.47
CA GLY A 201 1.48 -9.03 -1.83
C GLY A 201 2.72 -8.94 -2.73
N ILE A 202 2.80 -7.87 -3.53
CA ILE A 202 3.96 -7.55 -4.36
C ILE A 202 4.87 -6.54 -3.66
N PRO A 203 6.19 -6.56 -3.94
CA PRO A 203 7.11 -5.56 -3.42
C PRO A 203 6.85 -4.18 -4.02
N ALA A 204 6.97 -3.15 -3.19
CA ALA A 204 6.78 -1.76 -3.55
C ALA A 204 7.79 -0.88 -2.83
N ILE A 205 8.22 0.20 -3.49
CA ILE A 205 9.11 1.21 -2.92
C ILE A 205 8.67 2.61 -3.32
N SER A 206 8.79 3.55 -2.40
CA SER A 206 8.65 4.99 -2.67
C SER A 206 10.02 5.62 -2.80
N VAL A 207 10.28 6.24 -3.96
CA VAL A 207 11.53 6.94 -4.25
C VAL A 207 11.27 8.44 -4.15
N PRO A 208 11.97 9.20 -3.29
CA PRO A 208 11.88 10.66 -3.26
C PRO A 208 12.53 11.21 -4.54
N VAL A 209 11.80 12.01 -5.31
CA VAL A 209 12.24 12.50 -6.63
C VAL A 209 12.24 14.02 -6.75
N SER A 210 11.49 14.73 -5.93
CA SER A 210 11.44 16.19 -5.94
C SER A 210 10.78 16.73 -4.67
N LYS A 211 10.58 18.04 -4.65
CA LYS A 211 9.83 18.77 -3.60
C LYS A 211 8.85 19.71 -4.26
N ASP A 212 7.78 20.04 -3.53
CA ASP A 212 6.85 21.11 -3.91
C ASP A 212 7.39 22.50 -3.55
N ASN A 213 6.58 23.54 -3.82
CA ASN A 213 6.92 24.93 -3.54
C ASN A 213 7.06 25.28 -2.04
N GLU A 214 6.53 24.40 -1.15
CA GLU A 214 6.68 24.52 0.31
C GLU A 214 7.81 23.62 0.85
N ASN A 215 8.69 23.07 -0.01
CA ASN A 215 9.74 22.09 0.30
C ASN A 215 9.23 20.74 0.83
N MET A 216 7.97 20.40 0.62
CA MET A 216 7.44 19.10 0.99
C MET A 216 7.90 18.02 -0.03
N PRO A 217 8.37 16.85 0.44
CA PRO A 217 8.88 15.82 -0.45
C PRO A 217 7.77 15.21 -1.31
N ILE A 218 8.13 14.91 -2.57
CA ILE A 218 7.29 14.19 -3.52
C ILE A 218 7.97 12.85 -3.83
N GLY A 219 7.24 11.75 -3.61
CA GLY A 219 7.67 10.40 -3.91
C GLY A 219 6.96 9.80 -5.13
N ILE A 220 7.67 8.96 -5.86
CA ILE A 220 7.14 8.11 -6.92
C ILE A 220 7.22 6.66 -6.45
N GLN A 221 6.17 5.88 -6.70
CA GLN A 221 6.11 4.49 -6.35
C GLN A 221 6.50 3.60 -7.53
N LEU A 222 7.36 2.64 -7.24
CA LEU A 222 7.67 1.51 -8.14
C LEU A 222 7.16 0.22 -7.51
N LEU A 223 6.65 -0.67 -8.36
CA LEU A 223 6.15 -1.99 -8.00
C LEU A 223 6.80 -3.02 -8.92
N CYS A 224 7.20 -4.18 -8.40
CA CYS A 224 7.66 -5.32 -9.19
C CYS A 224 6.86 -6.57 -8.85
N ASN A 225 7.08 -7.64 -9.60
CA ASN A 225 6.43 -8.92 -9.32
C ASN A 225 6.92 -9.51 -7.99
N ARG A 226 6.18 -10.47 -7.45
CA ARG A 226 6.54 -11.15 -6.20
C ARG A 226 7.96 -11.71 -6.26
N TYR A 227 8.73 -11.49 -5.18
CA TYR A 227 10.10 -11.94 -5.02
C TYR A 227 11.11 -11.34 -6.01
N GLU A 228 10.75 -10.25 -6.68
CA GLU A 228 11.64 -9.46 -7.53
C GLU A 228 12.12 -8.18 -6.83
N ASP A 229 12.40 -8.29 -5.53
CA ASP A 229 12.88 -7.17 -4.72
C ASP A 229 14.22 -6.64 -5.24
N ASP A 230 15.11 -7.51 -5.73
CA ASP A 230 16.37 -7.15 -6.36
C ASP A 230 16.16 -6.24 -7.59
N LYS A 231 15.23 -6.60 -8.47
CA LYS A 231 14.86 -5.79 -9.64
C LYS A 231 14.25 -4.45 -9.21
N LEU A 232 13.36 -4.48 -8.23
CA LEU A 232 12.73 -3.28 -7.68
C LEU A 232 13.75 -2.30 -7.13
N LEU A 233 14.67 -2.77 -6.29
CA LEU A 233 15.72 -1.97 -5.69
C LEU A 233 16.68 -1.39 -6.73
N ASN A 234 17.02 -2.15 -7.77
CA ASN A 234 17.87 -1.67 -8.86
C ASN A 234 17.21 -0.51 -9.63
N ILE A 235 15.97 -0.68 -10.09
CA ILE A 235 15.25 0.38 -10.83
C ILE A 235 15.07 1.62 -9.93
N ALA A 236 14.75 1.42 -8.65
CA ALA A 236 14.59 2.51 -7.69
C ALA A 236 15.91 3.27 -7.44
N ASN A 237 17.03 2.57 -7.32
CA ASN A 237 18.35 3.18 -7.15
C ASN A 237 18.76 4.02 -8.36
N ILE A 238 18.49 3.52 -9.57
CA ILE A 238 18.75 4.28 -10.81
C ILE A 238 17.88 5.53 -10.86
N LEU A 239 16.58 5.41 -10.59
CA LEU A 239 15.67 6.56 -10.51
C LEU A 239 16.14 7.57 -9.46
N PHE A 240 16.50 7.12 -8.26
CA PHE A 240 17.00 7.98 -7.20
C PHE A 240 18.24 8.77 -7.61
N LYS A 241 19.22 8.12 -8.24
CA LYS A 241 20.46 8.77 -8.72
C LYS A 241 20.23 9.77 -9.85
N GLU A 242 19.24 9.57 -10.70
CA GLU A 242 18.94 10.50 -11.80
C GLU A 242 18.10 11.71 -11.34
N MET A 243 17.42 11.61 -10.22
CA MET A 243 16.52 12.67 -9.72
C MET A 243 17.11 13.51 -8.58
N ASN A 244 18.22 13.09 -7.96
CA ASN A 244 18.89 13.76 -6.85
C ASN A 244 20.37 13.99 -7.13
#